data_61cf015a824d28c0c1f44b8eee174051
#
_entry.id   61cf015a824d28c0c1f44b8eee174051
#
_cell.length_a   1.000
_cell.length_b   1.000
_cell.length_c   1.000
_cell.angle_alpha   90.00
_cell.angle_beta   90.00
_cell.angle_gamma   90.00
#
_symmetry.space_group_name_H-M   'P 1'
#
loop_
_entity.id
_entity.type
_entity.pdbx_description
1 polymer ?
#
loop_
_entity_poly.entity_id
_entity_poly.type
_entity_poly.pdbx_seq_one_letter_code
_entity_poly.pdbx_strand_id
1 'polypeptide(L)'
;MINTYQDYFDTLGFRESSSISGGAQNYGIENAFGFIGKYQFGEAALFDLGYYGIDQSDSNLFRNDWMGNWSGKNNINNKQDYFNNGAVQEIIVREWHDILWNRIQFLELDQYEGQILNNQPITVSGMLAAAHLIGAGSRSSDTAGLKGYLLSGAVLSPEDANGTTANEYMNVFSGFQTPFTINHNVAEIIQGGPGKDILSGFGGNDTLIGNEAIDTAIYSGPSTAYALEKHPDNSWKVSHHNNGPDGVDTLVDIERIQFSNNSIALDLEGNAGLTVKLLGAVFGPESVSNKEFVSVGLRFLDDGTSYEALMQLAINAALGANAANHVAVVDLLYENILGFTPSAAQEGRFVDLLDSGIHTIASLGVSAAEIALNQDNIGFVGLSQTGLEYL
;
A
#
# COMPACT_ATOMS: atom_id res chain seq x y z
N MET A 1 -13.77 -22.36 -22.53
CA MET A 1 -14.29 -21.19 -21.79
C MET A 1 -13.12 -20.64 -21.03
N ILE A 2 -12.93 -19.35 -21.02
CA ILE A 2 -11.90 -18.71 -20.22
C ILE A 2 -12.46 -18.65 -18.79
N ASN A 3 -11.75 -19.27 -17.84
CA ASN A 3 -12.16 -19.23 -16.43
C ASN A 3 -11.81 -17.85 -15.88
N THR A 4 -12.81 -17.06 -15.54
CA THR A 4 -12.65 -15.69 -15.02
C THR A 4 -12.19 -15.67 -13.56
N TYR A 5 -11.84 -14.48 -13.06
CA TYR A 5 -11.52 -14.31 -11.63
C TYR A 5 -12.76 -14.52 -10.73
N GLN A 6 -13.96 -14.25 -11.24
CA GLN A 6 -15.18 -14.60 -10.52
C GLN A 6 -15.38 -16.11 -10.44
N ASP A 7 -15.10 -16.85 -11.52
CA ASP A 7 -15.16 -18.32 -11.52
C ASP A 7 -14.15 -18.91 -10.52
N TYR A 8 -12.99 -18.26 -10.34
CA TYR A 8 -12.03 -18.62 -9.29
C TYR A 8 -12.66 -18.53 -7.90
N PHE A 9 -13.29 -17.39 -7.54
CA PHE A 9 -13.93 -17.22 -6.23
C PHE A 9 -15.13 -18.13 -6.03
N ASP A 10 -15.88 -18.42 -7.07
CA ASP A 10 -16.98 -19.40 -7.00
C ASP A 10 -16.44 -20.81 -6.73
N THR A 11 -15.32 -21.16 -7.36
CA THR A 11 -14.62 -22.44 -7.11
C THR A 11 -14.04 -22.49 -5.69
N LEU A 12 -13.43 -21.40 -5.23
CA LEU A 12 -12.87 -21.29 -3.88
C LEU A 12 -13.98 -21.43 -2.83
N GLY A 13 -15.07 -20.66 -2.96
CA GLY A 13 -16.20 -20.75 -2.05
C GLY A 13 -16.87 -22.13 -2.03
N PHE A 14 -16.89 -22.84 -3.16
CA PHE A 14 -17.36 -24.23 -3.20
C PHE A 14 -16.43 -25.17 -2.42
N ARG A 15 -15.12 -25.03 -2.58
CA ARG A 15 -14.12 -25.85 -1.88
C ARG A 15 -14.12 -25.59 -0.38
N GLU A 16 -14.20 -24.35 0.04
CA GLU A 16 -14.08 -23.94 1.44
C GLU A 16 -15.38 -24.18 2.24
N SER A 17 -16.54 -23.92 1.64
CA SER A 17 -17.82 -23.92 2.36
C SER A 17 -18.97 -24.60 1.64
N SER A 18 -18.73 -25.25 0.50
CA SER A 18 -19.78 -25.81 -0.37
C SER A 18 -20.78 -24.78 -0.91
N SER A 19 -20.36 -23.50 -1.05
CA SER A 19 -21.15 -22.47 -1.73
C SER A 19 -21.30 -22.78 -3.22
N ILE A 20 -22.49 -22.54 -3.78
CA ILE A 20 -22.79 -22.86 -5.18
C ILE A 20 -23.06 -21.56 -5.93
N SER A 21 -22.37 -21.32 -7.05
CA SER A 21 -22.58 -20.16 -7.91
C SER A 21 -24.04 -20.09 -8.38
N GLY A 22 -24.69 -18.95 -8.15
CA GLY A 22 -26.13 -18.76 -8.43
C GLY A 22 -27.09 -19.56 -7.55
N GLY A 23 -26.56 -20.30 -6.54
CA GLY A 23 -27.33 -21.11 -5.59
C GLY A 23 -27.09 -20.70 -4.15
N ALA A 24 -27.05 -21.70 -3.23
CA ALA A 24 -26.80 -21.45 -1.82
C ALA A 24 -25.39 -20.90 -1.58
N GLN A 25 -25.30 -19.76 -0.89
CA GLN A 25 -24.06 -19.12 -0.46
C GLN A 25 -23.90 -19.29 1.06
N ASN A 26 -22.82 -19.89 1.49
CA ASN A 26 -22.58 -20.26 2.89
C ASN A 26 -21.78 -19.18 3.64
N TYR A 27 -22.28 -17.95 3.64
CA TYR A 27 -21.61 -16.84 4.36
C TYR A 27 -21.65 -16.97 5.89
N GLY A 28 -22.63 -17.68 6.44
CA GLY A 28 -22.85 -17.83 7.88
C GLY A 28 -22.27 -19.13 8.48
N ILE A 29 -21.38 -19.83 7.78
CA ILE A 29 -20.85 -21.10 8.24
C ILE A 29 -19.57 -20.89 9.09
N GLU A 30 -19.40 -21.75 10.08
CA GLU A 30 -18.15 -21.89 10.86
C GLU A 30 -17.80 -23.39 10.90
N ASN A 31 -16.53 -23.73 10.65
CA ASN A 31 -16.08 -25.10 10.69
C ASN A 31 -15.60 -25.53 12.10
N ALA A 32 -15.24 -26.78 12.26
CA ALA A 32 -14.79 -27.32 13.55
C ALA A 32 -13.49 -26.70 14.09
N PHE A 33 -12.73 -25.99 13.25
CA PHE A 33 -11.49 -25.29 13.60
C PHE A 33 -11.69 -23.78 13.80
N GLY A 34 -12.94 -23.30 13.78
CA GLY A 34 -13.30 -21.91 13.99
C GLY A 34 -13.09 -20.99 12.78
N PHE A 35 -12.78 -21.52 11.60
CA PHE A 35 -12.75 -20.71 10.37
C PHE A 35 -14.17 -20.36 9.93
N ILE A 36 -14.38 -19.12 9.43
CA ILE A 36 -15.69 -18.55 9.22
C ILE A 36 -15.96 -18.09 7.79
N GLY A 37 -17.24 -18.14 7.41
CA GLY A 37 -17.78 -17.59 6.19
C GLY A 37 -17.52 -18.41 4.93
N LYS A 38 -17.92 -17.86 3.78
CA LYS A 38 -17.82 -18.52 2.47
C LYS A 38 -16.39 -18.98 2.14
N TYR A 39 -15.39 -18.23 2.55
CA TYR A 39 -13.97 -18.44 2.23
C TYR A 39 -13.14 -18.93 3.40
N GLN A 40 -13.80 -19.35 4.49
CA GLN A 40 -13.19 -19.93 5.69
C GLN A 40 -12.00 -19.13 6.24
N PHE A 41 -12.22 -17.85 6.51
CA PHE A 41 -11.22 -16.97 7.11
C PHE A 41 -11.02 -17.27 8.61
N GLY A 42 -9.75 -17.26 9.02
CA GLY A 42 -9.35 -17.29 10.42
C GLY A 42 -9.00 -15.90 10.96
N GLU A 43 -8.83 -15.81 12.28
CA GLU A 43 -8.47 -14.55 12.98
C GLU A 43 -7.21 -13.89 12.43
N ALA A 44 -6.17 -14.68 12.12
CA ALA A 44 -4.90 -14.15 11.61
C ALA A 44 -5.08 -13.42 10.27
N ALA A 45 -5.87 -13.98 9.36
CA ALA A 45 -6.13 -13.36 8.06
C ALA A 45 -6.99 -12.09 8.22
N LEU A 46 -8.04 -12.13 9.06
CA LEU A 46 -8.85 -10.94 9.32
C LEU A 46 -8.11 -9.86 10.11
N PHE A 47 -7.10 -10.24 10.91
CA PHE A 47 -6.19 -9.29 11.55
C PHE A 47 -5.31 -8.57 10.51
N ASP A 48 -4.68 -9.31 9.60
CA ASP A 48 -3.86 -8.74 8.53
C ASP A 48 -4.66 -7.80 7.61
N LEU A 49 -5.94 -8.10 7.43
CA LEU A 49 -6.90 -7.30 6.66
C LEU A 49 -7.48 -6.10 7.45
N GLY A 50 -7.12 -5.96 8.74
CA GLY A 50 -7.60 -4.87 9.59
C GLY A 50 -9.06 -4.97 10.01
N TYR A 51 -9.69 -6.13 9.93
CA TYR A 51 -11.06 -6.38 10.43
C TYR A 51 -11.10 -6.84 11.88
N TYR A 52 -9.99 -7.44 12.37
CA TYR A 52 -9.94 -8.07 13.68
C TYR A 52 -8.69 -7.62 14.45
N GLY A 53 -8.79 -7.52 15.77
CA GLY A 53 -7.69 -7.18 16.67
C GLY A 53 -7.25 -8.40 17.47
N ILE A 54 -5.98 -8.42 17.87
CA ILE A 54 -5.38 -9.48 18.67
C ILE A 54 -6.14 -9.64 20.00
N ASP A 55 -6.50 -10.85 20.35
CA ASP A 55 -6.92 -11.19 21.70
C ASP A 55 -5.70 -11.27 22.62
N GLN A 56 -5.59 -10.30 23.54
CA GLN A 56 -4.48 -10.24 24.50
C GLN A 56 -4.72 -11.08 25.75
N SER A 57 -5.90 -11.67 25.93
CA SER A 57 -6.25 -12.51 27.07
C SER A 57 -5.74 -13.95 26.93
N ASP A 58 -5.42 -14.38 25.71
CA ASP A 58 -4.95 -15.73 25.40
C ASP A 58 -3.46 -15.73 25.02
N SER A 59 -2.71 -16.71 25.52
CA SER A 59 -1.30 -16.94 25.15
C SER A 59 -1.12 -17.39 23.69
N ASN A 60 -2.21 -17.72 23.01
CA ASN A 60 -2.27 -18.09 21.61
C ASN A 60 -3.10 -17.05 20.81
N LEU A 61 -2.42 -16.12 20.20
CA LEU A 61 -2.97 -14.90 19.62
C LEU A 61 -4.00 -15.08 18.48
N PHE A 62 -4.07 -16.26 17.85
CA PHE A 62 -4.94 -16.55 16.69
C PHE A 62 -5.47 -17.99 16.72
N ARG A 63 -6.37 -18.28 17.67
CA ARG A 63 -6.99 -19.61 17.81
C ARG A 63 -8.25 -19.83 16.99
N ASN A 64 -8.77 -18.79 16.33
CA ASN A 64 -10.10 -18.76 15.75
C ASN A 64 -11.22 -18.96 16.80
N ASP A 65 -10.99 -18.52 18.04
CA ASP A 65 -12.01 -18.54 19.09
C ASP A 65 -12.86 -17.25 19.15
N TRP A 66 -12.46 -16.24 18.38
CA TRP A 66 -13.15 -14.97 18.17
C TRP A 66 -13.34 -14.13 19.44
N MET A 67 -12.43 -14.27 20.41
CA MET A 67 -12.44 -13.53 21.69
C MET A 67 -11.82 -12.13 21.58
N GLY A 68 -11.17 -11.80 20.47
CA GLY A 68 -10.57 -10.49 20.23
C GLY A 68 -11.58 -9.43 19.79
N ASN A 69 -11.08 -8.25 19.44
CA ASN A 69 -11.91 -7.08 19.11
C ASN A 69 -12.08 -6.92 17.58
N TRP A 70 -13.28 -6.71 17.14
CA TRP A 70 -13.57 -6.32 15.76
C TRP A 70 -13.36 -4.81 15.56
N SER A 71 -12.75 -4.42 14.44
CA SER A 71 -12.32 -3.04 14.18
C SER A 71 -13.45 -2.09 13.79
N GLY A 72 -14.57 -2.63 13.32
CA GLY A 72 -15.67 -1.86 12.74
C GLY A 72 -15.47 -1.54 11.24
N LYS A 73 -14.38 -1.99 10.60
CA LYS A 73 -14.15 -1.83 9.15
C LYS A 73 -15.35 -2.38 8.37
N ASN A 74 -15.83 -1.62 7.40
CA ASN A 74 -17.02 -1.95 6.58
C ASN A 74 -18.28 -2.31 7.42
N ASN A 75 -18.43 -1.71 8.61
CA ASN A 75 -19.50 -1.96 9.58
C ASN A 75 -19.53 -3.40 10.15
N ILE A 76 -18.40 -4.10 10.14
CA ILE A 76 -18.25 -5.42 10.79
C ILE A 76 -17.74 -5.22 12.21
N ASN A 77 -18.63 -5.27 13.20
CA ASN A 77 -18.34 -5.02 14.61
C ASN A 77 -18.27 -6.31 15.45
N ASN A 78 -18.67 -7.43 14.88
CA ASN A 78 -18.69 -8.75 15.52
C ASN A 78 -18.83 -9.87 14.47
N LYS A 79 -18.67 -11.12 14.90
CA LYS A 79 -18.79 -12.30 14.03
C LYS A 79 -20.16 -12.40 13.34
N GLN A 80 -21.25 -11.98 14.00
CA GLN A 80 -22.59 -12.06 13.40
C GLN A 80 -22.76 -11.03 12.28
N ASP A 81 -22.18 -9.83 12.40
CA ASP A 81 -22.17 -8.84 11.31
C ASP A 81 -21.43 -9.40 10.09
N TYR A 82 -20.31 -10.11 10.31
CA TYR A 82 -19.58 -10.79 9.25
C TYR A 82 -20.44 -11.85 8.55
N PHE A 83 -21.11 -12.73 9.31
CA PHE A 83 -21.99 -13.75 8.75
C PHE A 83 -23.14 -13.18 7.93
N ASN A 84 -23.69 -12.07 8.36
CA ASN A 84 -24.82 -11.43 7.72
C ASN A 84 -24.45 -10.56 6.50
N ASN A 85 -23.15 -10.36 6.24
CA ASN A 85 -22.70 -9.46 5.18
C ASN A 85 -21.86 -10.20 4.12
N GLY A 86 -22.54 -10.91 3.23
CA GLY A 86 -21.89 -11.62 2.15
C GLY A 86 -21.10 -10.68 1.20
N ALA A 87 -21.64 -9.48 0.95
CA ALA A 87 -20.95 -8.51 0.07
C ALA A 87 -19.58 -8.10 0.63
N VAL A 88 -19.47 -7.94 1.96
CA VAL A 88 -18.17 -7.65 2.59
C VAL A 88 -17.23 -8.86 2.52
N GLN A 89 -17.75 -10.10 2.62
CA GLN A 89 -16.90 -11.28 2.45
C GLN A 89 -16.33 -11.40 1.03
N GLU A 90 -17.07 -10.97 0.00
CA GLU A 90 -16.58 -10.88 -1.38
C GLU A 90 -15.48 -9.79 -1.56
N ILE A 91 -15.55 -8.71 -0.79
CA ILE A 91 -14.49 -7.70 -0.74
C ILE A 91 -13.26 -8.26 -0.02
N ILE A 92 -13.46 -8.86 1.15
CA ILE A 92 -12.40 -9.42 2.00
C ILE A 92 -11.55 -10.44 1.26
N VAL A 93 -12.13 -11.33 0.47
CA VAL A 93 -11.36 -12.35 -0.26
C VAL A 93 -10.49 -11.73 -1.35
N ARG A 94 -10.92 -10.62 -1.94
CA ARG A 94 -10.11 -9.88 -2.94
C ARG A 94 -8.96 -9.14 -2.26
N GLU A 95 -9.23 -8.38 -1.19
CA GLU A 95 -8.20 -7.74 -0.36
C GLU A 95 -7.17 -8.79 0.17
N TRP A 96 -7.65 -10.00 0.49
CA TRP A 96 -6.77 -11.09 0.92
C TRP A 96 -5.85 -11.59 -0.18
N HIS A 97 -6.35 -11.68 -1.41
CA HIS A 97 -5.52 -12.06 -2.56
C HIS A 97 -4.43 -11.02 -2.85
N ASP A 98 -4.72 -9.73 -2.66
CA ASP A 98 -3.70 -8.67 -2.76
C ASP A 98 -2.59 -8.89 -1.71
N ILE A 99 -2.96 -9.18 -0.46
CA ILE A 99 -1.98 -9.51 0.59
C ILE A 99 -1.17 -10.76 0.24
N LEU A 100 -1.84 -11.82 -0.24
CA LEU A 100 -1.16 -13.07 -0.62
C LEU A 100 -0.20 -12.85 -1.78
N TRP A 101 -0.61 -12.09 -2.79
CA TRP A 101 0.25 -11.79 -3.93
C TRP A 101 1.47 -10.98 -3.52
N ASN A 102 1.29 -9.95 -2.71
CA ASN A 102 2.40 -9.18 -2.13
C ASN A 102 3.37 -10.07 -1.33
N ARG A 103 2.87 -11.06 -0.58
CA ARG A 103 3.71 -12.02 0.14
C ARG A 103 4.45 -12.97 -0.82
N ILE A 104 3.79 -13.42 -1.88
CA ILE A 104 4.38 -14.26 -2.93
C ILE A 104 5.55 -13.51 -3.56
N GLN A 105 5.38 -12.27 -3.98
CA GLN A 105 6.42 -11.42 -4.55
C GLN A 105 7.54 -11.12 -3.53
N PHE A 106 7.20 -10.75 -2.29
CA PHE A 106 8.19 -10.51 -1.24
C PHE A 106 9.10 -11.72 -0.95
N LEU A 107 8.58 -12.92 -1.19
CA LEU A 107 9.33 -14.17 -1.06
C LEU A 107 9.96 -14.62 -2.39
N GLU A 108 9.85 -13.82 -3.44
CA GLU A 108 10.36 -14.09 -4.80
C GLU A 108 9.81 -15.40 -5.40
N LEU A 109 8.55 -15.74 -5.07
CA LEU A 109 7.92 -16.98 -5.53
C LEU A 109 7.22 -16.83 -6.87
N ASP A 110 6.91 -15.62 -7.30
CA ASP A 110 6.36 -15.27 -8.60
C ASP A 110 7.25 -15.72 -9.77
N GLN A 111 8.59 -15.80 -9.57
CA GLN A 111 9.53 -16.35 -10.54
C GLN A 111 9.24 -17.81 -10.97
N TYR A 112 8.40 -18.53 -10.24
CA TYR A 112 8.00 -19.90 -10.58
C TYR A 112 6.84 -19.95 -11.56
N GLU A 113 6.18 -18.83 -11.85
CA GLU A 113 5.09 -18.77 -12.82
C GLU A 113 5.54 -19.31 -14.19
N GLY A 114 4.67 -20.13 -14.82
CA GLY A 114 4.93 -20.76 -16.10
C GLY A 114 5.89 -21.97 -16.05
N GLN A 115 6.51 -22.26 -14.91
CA GLN A 115 7.33 -23.46 -14.75
C GLN A 115 6.46 -24.69 -14.54
N ILE A 116 7.04 -25.85 -14.87
CA ILE A 116 6.45 -27.16 -14.58
C ILE A 116 7.34 -27.84 -13.53
N LEU A 117 6.84 -27.99 -12.32
CA LEU A 117 7.52 -28.64 -11.21
C LEU A 117 6.83 -29.97 -10.92
N ASN A 118 7.55 -31.07 -10.97
CA ASN A 118 7.01 -32.44 -10.72
C ASN A 118 5.70 -32.72 -11.50
N ASN A 119 5.66 -32.39 -12.78
CA ASN A 119 4.51 -32.44 -13.70
C ASN A 119 3.34 -31.49 -13.31
N GLN A 120 3.54 -30.58 -12.33
CA GLN A 120 2.57 -29.60 -11.92
C GLN A 120 2.88 -28.26 -12.59
N PRO A 121 2.01 -27.71 -13.44
CA PRO A 121 2.16 -26.34 -13.94
C PRO A 121 1.94 -25.35 -12.78
N ILE A 122 2.88 -24.43 -12.64
CA ILE A 122 2.81 -23.36 -11.64
C ILE A 122 2.18 -22.16 -12.30
N THR A 123 1.03 -21.74 -11.78
CA THR A 123 0.28 -20.59 -12.28
C THR A 123 0.01 -19.61 -11.15
N VAL A 124 -0.19 -18.32 -11.45
CA VAL A 124 -0.55 -17.31 -10.43
C VAL A 124 -1.80 -17.73 -9.66
N SER A 125 -2.85 -18.15 -10.37
CA SER A 125 -4.09 -18.58 -9.74
C SER A 125 -3.90 -19.80 -8.83
N GLY A 126 -3.07 -20.76 -9.23
CA GLY A 126 -2.68 -21.91 -8.42
C GLY A 126 -1.87 -21.50 -7.18
N MET A 127 -0.89 -20.59 -7.33
CA MET A 127 -0.10 -20.06 -6.21
C MET A 127 -0.96 -19.32 -5.18
N LEU A 128 -1.90 -18.48 -5.63
CA LEU A 128 -2.84 -17.79 -4.76
C LEU A 128 -3.71 -18.77 -3.96
N ALA A 129 -4.24 -19.79 -4.64
CA ALA A 129 -5.07 -20.80 -3.99
C ALA A 129 -4.27 -21.63 -2.97
N ALA A 130 -3.08 -22.08 -3.32
CA ALA A 130 -2.21 -22.79 -2.39
C ALA A 130 -1.81 -21.88 -1.20
N ALA A 131 -1.49 -20.62 -1.44
CA ALA A 131 -1.18 -19.66 -0.37
C ALA A 131 -2.41 -19.36 0.51
N HIS A 132 -3.61 -19.37 -0.03
CA HIS A 132 -4.85 -19.26 0.75
C HIS A 132 -4.99 -20.44 1.74
N LEU A 133 -4.73 -21.65 1.26
CA LEU A 133 -4.86 -22.89 2.04
C LEU A 133 -3.79 -23.03 3.13
N ILE A 134 -2.52 -22.84 2.77
CA ILE A 134 -1.35 -23.19 3.62
C ILE A 134 -0.45 -22.01 3.97
N GLY A 135 -0.82 -20.79 3.57
CA GLY A 135 0.00 -19.58 3.68
C GLY A 135 1.12 -19.51 2.65
N ALA A 136 1.62 -18.30 2.39
CA ALA A 136 2.72 -18.08 1.45
C ALA A 136 4.09 -18.63 1.95
N GLY A 137 4.25 -18.79 3.26
CA GLY A 137 5.52 -19.16 3.89
C GLY A 137 6.19 -17.98 4.58
N SER A 138 7.49 -18.11 4.89
CA SER A 138 8.26 -17.04 5.55
C SER A 138 9.71 -17.00 5.06
N ARG A 139 10.41 -15.87 5.28
CA ARG A 139 11.86 -15.78 5.00
C ARG A 139 12.71 -16.70 5.87
N SER A 140 12.26 -17.02 7.07
CA SER A 140 13.00 -17.83 8.04
C SER A 140 12.82 -19.34 7.87
N SER A 141 11.96 -19.78 6.94
CA SER A 141 11.69 -21.21 6.70
C SER A 141 11.58 -21.50 5.20
N ASP A 142 12.36 -22.46 4.74
CA ASP A 142 12.34 -22.93 3.35
C ASP A 142 11.44 -24.17 3.16
N THR A 143 10.73 -24.59 4.20
CA THR A 143 9.89 -25.80 4.17
C THR A 143 8.42 -25.53 4.47
N ALA A 144 8.05 -24.27 4.79
CA ALA A 144 6.70 -23.91 5.20
C ALA A 144 5.90 -23.26 4.04
N GLY A 145 4.61 -23.57 4.00
CA GLY A 145 3.65 -22.93 3.11
C GLY A 145 3.97 -23.14 1.62
N LEU A 146 3.48 -22.24 0.78
CA LEU A 146 3.74 -22.22 -0.67
C LEU A 146 5.25 -22.19 -0.97
N LYS A 147 6.04 -21.45 -0.17
CA LYS A 147 7.51 -21.40 -0.35
C LYS A 147 8.13 -22.80 -0.27
N GLY A 148 7.80 -23.57 0.75
CA GLY A 148 8.30 -24.94 0.90
C GLY A 148 7.89 -25.85 -0.24
N TYR A 149 6.65 -25.72 -0.71
CA TYR A 149 6.15 -26.43 -1.88
C TYR A 149 6.99 -26.14 -3.13
N LEU A 150 7.18 -24.88 -3.48
CA LEU A 150 7.90 -24.47 -4.69
C LEU A 150 9.40 -24.80 -4.63
N LEU A 151 10.07 -24.50 -3.51
CA LEU A 151 11.50 -24.79 -3.33
C LEU A 151 11.82 -26.28 -3.34
N SER A 152 10.87 -27.13 -2.96
CA SER A 152 11.02 -28.60 -3.07
C SER A 152 10.84 -29.11 -4.51
N GLY A 153 10.54 -28.25 -5.48
CA GLY A 153 10.17 -28.67 -6.82
C GLY A 153 8.81 -29.37 -6.88
N ALA A 154 7.85 -28.97 -6.03
CA ALA A 154 6.53 -29.57 -5.87
C ALA A 154 6.55 -31.04 -5.41
N VAL A 155 7.61 -31.46 -4.73
CA VAL A 155 7.74 -32.80 -4.13
C VAL A 155 7.13 -32.83 -2.74
N LEU A 156 7.41 -31.82 -1.90
CA LEU A 156 6.72 -31.62 -0.63
C LEU A 156 5.39 -30.95 -0.92
N SER A 157 4.29 -31.56 -0.51
CA SER A 157 2.96 -30.97 -0.66
C SER A 157 2.35 -30.75 0.75
N PRO A 158 2.63 -29.59 1.37
CA PRO A 158 2.02 -29.25 2.65
C PRO A 158 0.50 -29.35 2.58
N GLU A 159 -0.12 -29.78 3.68
CA GLU A 159 -1.56 -29.96 3.80
C GLU A 159 -2.14 -29.11 4.92
N ASP A 160 -3.42 -28.78 4.82
CA ASP A 160 -4.20 -28.17 5.89
C ASP A 160 -4.61 -29.18 6.97
N ALA A 161 -5.32 -28.71 7.99
CA ALA A 161 -5.81 -29.57 9.09
C ALA A 161 -6.82 -30.65 8.64
N ASN A 162 -7.40 -30.52 7.43
CA ASN A 162 -8.31 -31.49 6.83
C ASN A 162 -7.62 -32.49 5.88
N GLY A 163 -6.30 -32.36 5.68
CA GLY A 163 -5.52 -33.17 4.78
C GLY A 163 -5.62 -32.73 3.30
N THR A 164 -6.13 -31.53 3.02
CA THR A 164 -6.14 -30.94 1.67
C THR A 164 -4.76 -30.42 1.35
N THR A 165 -4.22 -30.77 0.20
CA THR A 165 -2.82 -30.49 -0.14
C THR A 165 -2.65 -29.27 -1.02
N ALA A 166 -1.47 -28.61 -0.93
CA ALA A 166 -1.08 -27.54 -1.84
C ALA A 166 -1.15 -27.97 -3.31
N ASN A 167 -0.79 -29.22 -3.60
CA ASN A 167 -0.82 -29.77 -4.95
C ASN A 167 -2.25 -29.87 -5.51
N GLU A 168 -3.22 -30.25 -4.68
CA GLU A 168 -4.63 -30.26 -5.10
C GLU A 168 -5.13 -28.85 -5.44
N TYR A 169 -4.81 -27.86 -4.60
CA TYR A 169 -5.23 -26.47 -4.86
C TYR A 169 -4.51 -25.91 -6.09
N MET A 170 -3.21 -26.15 -6.26
CA MET A 170 -2.47 -25.77 -7.46
C MET A 170 -3.13 -26.33 -8.71
N ASN A 171 -3.52 -27.62 -8.71
CA ASN A 171 -4.20 -28.25 -9.84
C ASN A 171 -5.58 -27.69 -10.13
N VAL A 172 -6.42 -27.58 -9.10
CA VAL A 172 -7.83 -27.17 -9.25
C VAL A 172 -7.92 -25.73 -9.74
N PHE A 173 -7.01 -24.86 -9.27
CA PHE A 173 -7.04 -23.43 -9.57
C PHE A 173 -6.09 -23.03 -10.71
N SER A 174 -5.43 -23.97 -11.37
CA SER A 174 -4.58 -23.68 -12.52
C SER A 174 -5.39 -23.12 -13.69
N GLY A 175 -4.93 -22.00 -14.25
CA GLY A 175 -5.47 -21.42 -15.48
C GLY A 175 -6.69 -20.52 -15.32
N PHE A 176 -7.05 -20.13 -14.10
CA PHE A 176 -8.00 -19.04 -13.92
C PHE A 176 -7.32 -17.70 -14.22
N GLN A 177 -8.06 -16.79 -14.84
CA GLN A 177 -7.63 -15.41 -14.94
C GLN A 177 -7.64 -14.76 -13.55
N THR A 178 -6.59 -14.00 -13.23
CA THR A 178 -6.50 -13.18 -12.03
C THR A 178 -5.95 -11.81 -12.42
N PRO A 179 -6.19 -10.76 -11.64
CA PRO A 179 -5.56 -9.46 -11.88
C PRO A 179 -4.03 -9.51 -11.76
N PHE A 180 -3.50 -10.58 -11.18
CA PHE A 180 -2.05 -10.81 -10.98
C PHE A 180 -1.42 -11.67 -12.08
N THR A 181 -2.18 -12.20 -13.02
CA THR A 181 -1.65 -12.97 -14.15
C THR A 181 -1.12 -11.98 -15.18
N ILE A 182 0.15 -11.67 -15.11
CA ILE A 182 0.82 -10.70 -15.95
C ILE A 182 1.60 -11.47 -17.03
N ASN A 183 1.25 -11.26 -18.28
CA ASN A 183 2.04 -11.74 -19.41
C ASN A 183 3.16 -10.72 -19.65
N HIS A 184 4.33 -10.95 -19.11
CA HIS A 184 5.47 -10.05 -19.01
C HIS A 184 5.94 -9.36 -20.32
N ASN A 185 5.22 -9.50 -21.44
CA ASN A 185 5.60 -8.87 -22.72
C ASN A 185 4.40 -8.38 -23.54
N VAL A 186 3.20 -8.28 -22.96
CA VAL A 186 1.98 -7.84 -23.65
C VAL A 186 1.42 -6.63 -22.91
N ALA A 187 0.94 -5.63 -23.64
CA ALA A 187 0.28 -4.47 -23.04
C ALA A 187 -1.00 -4.87 -22.29
N GLU A 188 -1.08 -4.53 -21.01
CA GLU A 188 -2.15 -4.90 -20.10
C GLU A 188 -2.74 -3.68 -19.39
N ILE A 189 -3.96 -3.82 -18.85
CA ILE A 189 -4.54 -2.86 -17.93
C ILE A 189 -4.61 -3.53 -16.56
N ILE A 190 -3.84 -3.02 -15.62
CA ILE A 190 -3.73 -3.54 -14.25
C ILE A 190 -4.38 -2.51 -13.34
N GLN A 191 -5.44 -2.92 -12.67
CA GLN A 191 -6.25 -2.03 -11.85
C GLN A 191 -6.25 -2.47 -10.39
N GLY A 192 -5.87 -1.56 -9.49
CA GLY A 192 -5.96 -1.71 -8.05
C GLY A 192 -7.40 -1.66 -7.53
N GLY A 193 -7.55 -1.89 -6.24
CA GLY A 193 -8.81 -1.79 -5.51
C GLY A 193 -9.08 -0.36 -5.00
N PRO A 194 -9.95 -0.21 -3.99
CA PRO A 194 -10.20 1.08 -3.34
C PRO A 194 -9.22 1.39 -2.18
N GLY A 195 -8.25 0.53 -1.91
CA GLY A 195 -7.26 0.66 -0.84
C GLY A 195 -5.85 0.90 -1.37
N LYS A 196 -4.86 0.95 -0.48
CA LYS A 196 -3.44 1.08 -0.87
C LYS A 196 -3.00 -0.18 -1.62
N ASP A 197 -2.66 -0.03 -2.90
CA ASP A 197 -2.25 -1.11 -3.77
C ASP A 197 -0.78 -1.00 -4.18
N ILE A 198 -0.19 -2.14 -4.50
CA ILE A 198 1.15 -2.24 -5.07
C ILE A 198 1.01 -2.92 -6.42
N LEU A 199 1.29 -2.20 -7.49
CA LEU A 199 1.08 -2.63 -8.86
C LEU A 199 2.41 -2.75 -9.61
N SER A 200 2.54 -3.76 -10.46
CA SER A 200 3.68 -3.90 -11.37
C SER A 200 3.21 -4.38 -12.73
N GLY A 201 3.65 -3.71 -13.81
CA GLY A 201 3.44 -4.14 -15.19
C GLY A 201 4.41 -5.23 -15.62
N PHE A 202 5.54 -5.37 -14.93
CA PHE A 202 6.70 -6.16 -15.33
C PHE A 202 7.22 -5.73 -16.69
N GLY A 203 6.85 -6.40 -17.77
CA GLY A 203 7.28 -6.04 -19.11
C GLY A 203 6.09 -5.94 -20.06
N GLY A 204 6.18 -5.04 -21.00
CA GLY A 204 5.08 -4.66 -21.86
C GLY A 204 4.97 -3.14 -21.94
N ASN A 205 3.84 -2.66 -22.37
CA ASN A 205 3.49 -1.25 -22.28
C ASN A 205 2.12 -1.17 -21.61
N ASP A 206 2.13 -1.08 -20.31
CA ASP A 206 0.97 -1.33 -19.46
C ASP A 206 0.26 -0.05 -19.04
N THR A 207 -0.97 -0.19 -18.59
CA THR A 207 -1.69 0.87 -17.88
C THR A 207 -1.95 0.42 -16.46
N LEU A 208 -1.30 1.05 -15.49
CA LEU A 208 -1.47 0.80 -14.07
C LEU A 208 -2.44 1.85 -13.52
N ILE A 209 -3.55 1.40 -12.92
CA ILE A 209 -4.60 2.27 -12.38
C ILE A 209 -4.72 2.01 -10.88
N GLY A 210 -4.36 3.00 -10.04
CA GLY A 210 -4.43 2.87 -8.58
C GLY A 210 -5.87 2.97 -8.05
N ASN A 211 -6.63 3.93 -8.51
CA ASN A 211 -7.93 4.41 -8.06
C ASN A 211 -7.85 5.30 -6.81
N GLU A 212 -8.50 4.88 -5.69
CA GLU A 212 -8.51 5.64 -4.43
C GLU A 212 -7.36 5.20 -3.52
N ALA A 213 -6.92 6.08 -2.64
CA ALA A 213 -5.85 5.91 -1.64
C ALA A 213 -4.44 6.19 -2.19
N ILE A 214 -3.40 5.73 -1.49
CA ILE A 214 -1.99 5.93 -1.88
C ILE A 214 -1.45 4.65 -2.49
N ASP A 215 -1.33 4.64 -3.80
CA ASP A 215 -0.95 3.47 -4.57
C ASP A 215 0.49 3.56 -5.07
N THR A 216 1.14 2.41 -5.23
CA THR A 216 2.55 2.32 -5.58
C THR A 216 2.75 1.47 -6.83
N ALA A 217 3.37 2.03 -7.86
CA ALA A 217 3.91 1.29 -8.99
C ALA A 217 5.35 0.84 -8.69
N ILE A 218 5.66 -0.46 -8.91
CA ILE A 218 7.00 -1.02 -8.68
C ILE A 218 7.71 -1.28 -10.01
N TYR A 219 8.99 -0.90 -10.06
CA TYR A 219 9.89 -1.12 -11.18
C TYR A 219 11.17 -1.86 -10.74
N SER A 220 11.64 -2.77 -11.57
CA SER A 220 12.74 -3.69 -11.23
C SER A 220 14.13 -3.03 -11.23
N GLY A 221 14.32 -1.97 -12.02
CA GLY A 221 15.58 -1.29 -12.20
C GLY A 221 15.77 -0.07 -11.27
N PRO A 222 16.98 0.54 -11.28
CA PRO A 222 17.21 1.80 -10.58
C PRO A 222 16.50 2.96 -11.31
N SER A 223 16.10 4.01 -10.59
CA SER A 223 15.39 5.16 -11.15
C SER A 223 16.08 5.79 -12.37
N THR A 224 17.40 5.73 -12.41
CA THR A 224 18.22 6.23 -13.55
C THR A 224 18.04 5.42 -14.83
N ALA A 225 17.41 4.25 -14.78
CA ALA A 225 17.08 3.44 -15.94
C ALA A 225 15.75 3.85 -16.62
N TYR A 226 15.04 4.81 -16.05
CA TYR A 226 13.72 5.22 -16.53
C TYR A 226 13.64 6.72 -16.81
N ALA A 227 12.79 7.08 -17.78
CA ALA A 227 12.32 8.44 -17.97
C ALA A 227 10.87 8.55 -17.46
N LEU A 228 10.60 9.62 -16.72
CA LEU A 228 9.25 9.98 -16.24
C LEU A 228 8.76 11.20 -17.00
N GLU A 229 7.50 11.15 -17.45
CA GLU A 229 6.84 12.24 -18.15
C GLU A 229 5.42 12.41 -17.61
N LYS A 230 5.09 13.61 -17.11
CA LYS A 230 3.73 13.95 -16.69
C LYS A 230 2.91 14.42 -17.85
N HIS A 231 1.72 13.83 -18.02
CA HIS A 231 0.77 14.24 -19.06
C HIS A 231 -0.21 15.31 -18.55
N PRO A 232 -0.87 16.06 -19.47
CA PRO A 232 -1.84 17.10 -19.08
C PRO A 232 -3.09 16.59 -18.36
N ASP A 233 -3.41 15.31 -18.46
CA ASP A 233 -4.51 14.65 -17.77
C ASP A 233 -4.12 14.12 -16.38
N ASN A 234 -2.93 14.50 -15.89
CA ASN A 234 -2.28 14.05 -14.64
C ASN A 234 -1.80 12.60 -14.62
N SER A 235 -1.97 11.83 -15.69
CA SER A 235 -1.29 10.54 -15.79
C SER A 235 0.22 10.71 -15.93
N TRP A 236 0.96 9.68 -15.57
CA TRP A 236 2.40 9.64 -15.75
C TRP A 236 2.79 8.53 -16.72
N LYS A 237 3.78 8.81 -17.52
CA LYS A 237 4.43 7.82 -18.36
C LYS A 237 5.79 7.49 -17.80
N VAL A 238 6.03 6.20 -17.60
CA VAL A 238 7.33 5.66 -17.15
C VAL A 238 7.90 4.85 -18.29
N SER A 239 9.08 5.20 -18.76
CA SER A 239 9.70 4.56 -19.92
C SER A 239 11.05 3.99 -19.53
N HIS A 240 11.21 2.67 -19.60
CA HIS A 240 12.52 2.03 -19.40
C HIS A 240 13.43 2.36 -20.59
N HIS A 241 14.63 2.89 -20.31
CA HIS A 241 15.57 3.26 -21.36
C HIS A 241 15.99 2.06 -22.22
N ASN A 242 16.27 2.33 -23.50
CA ASN A 242 16.75 1.33 -24.46
C ASN A 242 15.82 0.12 -24.64
N ASN A 243 14.50 0.28 -24.51
CA ASN A 243 13.53 -0.80 -24.53
C ASN A 243 13.87 -1.89 -23.50
N GLY A 244 14.22 -1.45 -22.28
CA GLY A 244 14.51 -2.37 -21.18
C GLY A 244 13.30 -3.23 -20.78
N PRO A 245 13.49 -4.18 -19.86
CA PRO A 245 12.51 -5.24 -19.61
C PRO A 245 11.13 -4.76 -19.14
N ASP A 246 11.05 -3.61 -18.45
CA ASP A 246 9.77 -3.14 -17.91
C ASP A 246 8.94 -2.33 -18.94
N GLY A 247 9.48 -2.07 -20.15
CA GLY A 247 8.74 -1.42 -21.24
C GLY A 247 8.40 0.05 -21.02
N VAL A 248 7.19 0.45 -21.41
CA VAL A 248 6.68 1.83 -21.34
C VAL A 248 5.26 1.82 -20.79
N ASP A 249 5.09 2.28 -19.55
CA ASP A 249 3.82 2.23 -18.85
C ASP A 249 3.16 3.58 -18.69
N THR A 250 1.84 3.55 -18.56
CA THR A 250 1.01 4.69 -18.19
C THR A 250 0.47 4.47 -16.78
N LEU A 251 0.74 5.41 -15.89
CA LEU A 251 0.26 5.40 -14.51
C LEU A 251 -0.92 6.37 -14.38
N VAL A 252 -2.03 5.88 -13.86
CA VAL A 252 -3.26 6.64 -13.62
C VAL A 252 -3.62 6.50 -12.15
N ASP A 253 -3.82 7.61 -11.47
CA ASP A 253 -4.13 7.62 -10.03
C ASP A 253 -3.13 6.75 -9.23
N ILE A 254 -1.84 7.00 -9.44
CA ILE A 254 -0.71 6.39 -8.73
C ILE A 254 0.09 7.50 -8.06
N GLU A 255 0.26 7.42 -6.74
CA GLU A 255 0.93 8.44 -5.93
C GLU A 255 2.41 8.16 -5.70
N ARG A 256 2.84 6.91 -5.81
CA ARG A 256 4.20 6.47 -5.51
C ARG A 256 4.77 5.61 -6.63
N ILE A 257 6.04 5.83 -6.93
CA ILE A 257 6.84 4.88 -7.72
C ILE A 257 7.95 4.37 -6.84
N GLN A 258 8.15 3.07 -6.81
CA GLN A 258 9.27 2.42 -6.14
C GLN A 258 10.21 1.80 -7.18
N PHE A 259 11.46 2.27 -7.18
CA PHE A 259 12.56 1.70 -7.94
C PHE A 259 13.47 0.86 -7.03
N SER A 260 14.42 0.13 -7.62
CA SER A 260 15.35 -0.70 -6.83
C SER A 260 16.28 0.09 -5.90
N ASN A 261 16.46 1.39 -6.10
CA ASN A 261 17.39 2.24 -5.37
C ASN A 261 16.79 3.43 -4.64
N ASN A 262 15.58 3.87 -5.00
CA ASN A 262 14.85 4.98 -4.38
C ASN A 262 13.38 4.94 -4.77
N SER A 263 12.61 5.86 -4.21
CA SER A 263 11.19 6.05 -4.53
C SER A 263 10.93 7.49 -4.97
N ILE A 264 9.81 7.69 -5.70
CA ILE A 264 9.35 9.00 -6.17
C ILE A 264 7.87 9.14 -5.81
N ALA A 265 7.51 10.25 -5.15
CA ALA A 265 6.13 10.63 -4.90
C ALA A 265 5.65 11.59 -6.01
N LEU A 266 4.47 11.31 -6.55
CA LEU A 266 3.91 11.98 -7.74
C LEU A 266 2.78 12.96 -7.39
N ASP A 267 2.17 12.83 -6.23
CA ASP A 267 0.99 13.55 -5.75
C ASP A 267 1.34 14.94 -5.18
N LEU A 268 1.93 15.81 -6.00
CA LEU A 268 2.30 17.17 -5.57
C LEU A 268 1.08 18.06 -5.22
N GLU A 269 -0.13 17.66 -5.61
CA GLU A 269 -1.38 18.26 -5.13
C GLU A 269 -1.91 17.58 -3.83
N GLY A 270 -1.25 16.51 -3.39
CA GLY A 270 -1.57 15.72 -2.20
C GLY A 270 -0.46 15.76 -1.14
N ASN A 271 -0.19 14.62 -0.52
CA ASN A 271 0.74 14.49 0.61
C ASN A 271 2.17 14.86 0.27
N ALA A 272 2.64 14.60 -0.96
CA ALA A 272 3.96 15.01 -1.40
C ALA A 272 4.10 16.54 -1.43
N GLY A 273 3.09 17.23 -1.96
CA GLY A 273 3.08 18.70 -1.98
C GLY A 273 3.00 19.31 -0.59
N LEU A 274 2.18 18.77 0.31
CA LEU A 274 2.13 19.19 1.71
C LEU A 274 3.47 18.99 2.41
N THR A 275 4.12 17.86 2.16
CA THR A 275 5.44 17.54 2.71
C THR A 275 6.48 18.58 2.31
N VAL A 276 6.65 18.86 1.01
CA VAL A 276 7.70 19.80 0.56
C VAL A 276 7.44 21.23 1.00
N LYS A 277 6.19 21.67 1.01
CA LYS A 277 5.82 23.00 1.51
C LYS A 277 6.15 23.17 3.00
N LEU A 278 5.86 22.15 3.80
CA LEU A 278 6.23 22.11 5.21
C LEU A 278 7.75 22.14 5.39
N LEU A 279 8.47 21.30 4.66
CA LEU A 279 9.94 21.23 4.75
C LEU A 279 10.57 22.58 4.41
N GLY A 280 10.14 23.23 3.32
CA GLY A 280 10.61 24.55 2.93
C GLY A 280 10.38 25.61 4.01
N ALA A 281 9.18 25.64 4.60
CA ALA A 281 8.84 26.64 5.62
C ALA A 281 9.55 26.43 6.95
N VAL A 282 9.77 25.17 7.38
CA VAL A 282 10.31 24.88 8.73
C VAL A 282 11.81 24.60 8.72
N PHE A 283 12.35 23.99 7.67
CA PHE A 283 13.75 23.57 7.60
C PHE A 283 14.53 24.27 6.47
N GLY A 284 13.86 25.19 5.73
CA GLY A 284 14.42 25.92 4.61
C GLY A 284 14.37 25.14 3.27
N PRO A 285 14.53 25.84 2.13
CA PRO A 285 14.29 25.25 0.80
C PRO A 285 15.23 24.09 0.45
N GLU A 286 16.45 24.06 0.97
CA GLU A 286 17.40 22.96 0.71
C GLU A 286 16.94 21.63 1.32
N SER A 287 16.06 21.68 2.33
CA SER A 287 15.57 20.50 3.03
C SER A 287 14.71 19.58 2.15
N VAL A 288 14.13 20.11 1.08
CA VAL A 288 13.31 19.31 0.12
C VAL A 288 14.16 18.30 -0.68
N SER A 289 15.49 18.49 -0.71
CA SER A 289 16.43 17.54 -1.31
C SER A 289 16.88 16.44 -0.34
N ASN A 290 16.50 16.54 0.94
CA ASN A 290 16.82 15.55 1.94
C ASN A 290 15.79 14.43 1.92
N LYS A 291 16.14 13.32 1.27
CA LYS A 291 15.26 12.17 1.08
C LYS A 291 14.75 11.56 2.40
N GLU A 292 15.55 11.63 3.48
CA GLU A 292 15.12 11.13 4.80
C GLU A 292 14.00 12.02 5.39
N PHE A 293 14.15 13.36 5.29
CA PHE A 293 13.12 14.29 5.75
C PHE A 293 11.83 14.13 4.93
N VAL A 294 11.96 13.99 3.61
CA VAL A 294 10.82 13.73 2.73
C VAL A 294 10.12 12.44 3.13
N SER A 295 10.87 11.33 3.33
CA SER A 295 10.31 10.04 3.75
C SER A 295 9.54 10.12 5.07
N VAL A 296 10.07 10.88 6.03
CA VAL A 296 9.40 11.09 7.33
C VAL A 296 8.09 11.84 7.14
N GLY A 297 8.09 12.93 6.38
CA GLY A 297 6.89 13.75 6.12
C GLY A 297 5.81 12.96 5.41
N LEU A 298 6.17 12.26 4.32
CA LEU A 298 5.25 11.39 3.57
C LEU A 298 4.64 10.31 4.45
N ARG A 299 5.45 9.60 5.24
CA ARG A 299 4.96 8.54 6.12
C ARG A 299 3.89 9.04 7.08
N PHE A 300 4.11 10.20 7.73
CA PHE A 300 3.12 10.75 8.65
C PHE A 300 1.79 11.09 7.96
N LEU A 301 1.85 11.73 6.79
CA LEU A 301 0.66 12.12 6.04
C LEU A 301 -0.05 10.89 5.44
N ASP A 302 0.69 9.94 4.88
CA ASP A 302 0.15 8.71 4.31
C ASP A 302 -0.48 7.80 5.38
N ASP A 303 -0.03 7.91 6.64
CA ASP A 303 -0.61 7.25 7.81
C ASP A 303 -1.80 8.03 8.42
N GLY A 304 -2.21 9.14 7.79
CA GLY A 304 -3.40 9.91 8.19
C GLY A 304 -3.14 10.99 9.24
N THR A 305 -1.90 11.33 9.54
CA THR A 305 -1.58 12.50 10.39
C THR A 305 -2.03 13.77 9.66
N SER A 306 -2.78 14.64 10.34
CA SER A 306 -3.20 15.91 9.72
C SER A 306 -2.02 16.83 9.44
N TYR A 307 -2.15 17.68 8.43
CA TYR A 307 -1.10 18.62 8.04
C TYR A 307 -0.69 19.56 9.18
N GLU A 308 -1.67 20.06 9.95
CA GLU A 308 -1.40 20.88 11.13
C GLU A 308 -0.64 20.10 12.23
N ALA A 309 -1.02 18.85 12.48
CA ALA A 309 -0.32 18.02 13.47
C ALA A 309 1.13 17.76 13.06
N LEU A 310 1.36 17.47 11.78
CA LEU A 310 2.72 17.30 11.24
C LEU A 310 3.51 18.61 11.30
N MET A 311 2.89 19.76 11.00
CA MET A 311 3.50 21.08 11.12
C MET A 311 3.96 21.35 12.56
N GLN A 312 3.14 21.05 13.56
CA GLN A 312 3.52 21.20 14.96
C GLN A 312 4.71 20.29 15.34
N LEU A 313 4.70 19.05 14.86
CA LEU A 313 5.82 18.12 15.09
C LEU A 313 7.12 18.64 14.46
N ALA A 314 7.05 19.18 13.24
CA ALA A 314 8.19 19.73 12.54
C ALA A 314 8.77 20.95 13.25
N ILE A 315 7.93 21.90 13.69
CA ILE A 315 8.35 23.08 14.45
C ILE A 315 8.97 22.65 15.80
N ASN A 316 8.37 21.66 16.48
CA ASN A 316 8.95 21.13 17.71
C ASN A 316 10.33 20.50 17.47
N ALA A 317 10.52 19.79 16.35
CA ALA A 317 11.81 19.22 15.98
C ALA A 317 12.86 20.30 15.65
N ALA A 318 12.47 21.36 14.97
CA ALA A 318 13.37 22.46 14.59
C ALA A 318 13.80 23.33 15.78
N LEU A 319 12.89 23.66 16.68
CA LEU A 319 13.11 24.61 17.77
C LEU A 319 13.36 23.97 19.14
N GLY A 320 13.04 22.66 19.30
CA GLY A 320 13.21 21.97 20.57
C GLY A 320 12.50 22.68 21.73
N ALA A 321 13.24 23.06 22.78
CA ALA A 321 12.68 23.76 23.95
C ALA A 321 12.07 25.13 23.63
N ASN A 322 12.40 25.73 22.49
CA ASN A 322 11.88 27.03 22.05
C ASN A 322 10.63 26.91 21.18
N ALA A 323 10.09 25.73 20.95
CA ALA A 323 8.93 25.52 20.06
C ALA A 323 7.64 26.20 20.56
N ALA A 324 7.53 26.54 21.84
CA ALA A 324 6.45 27.28 22.41
C ALA A 324 6.71 28.82 22.48
N ASN A 325 7.88 29.27 22.06
CA ASN A 325 8.23 30.70 22.03
C ASN A 325 7.75 31.31 20.70
N HIS A 326 6.75 32.15 20.74
CA HIS A 326 6.13 32.75 19.55
C HIS A 326 7.12 33.54 18.71
N VAL A 327 8.04 34.28 19.33
CA VAL A 327 9.12 34.99 18.61
C VAL A 327 10.01 34.03 17.85
N ALA A 328 10.47 32.95 18.52
CA ALA A 328 11.33 31.97 17.88
C ALA A 328 10.65 31.25 16.70
N VAL A 329 9.34 30.98 16.81
CA VAL A 329 8.55 30.40 15.71
C VAL A 329 8.44 31.36 14.53
N VAL A 330 8.15 32.63 14.79
CA VAL A 330 8.03 33.66 13.75
C VAL A 330 9.39 33.85 13.04
N ASP A 331 10.47 33.97 13.81
CA ASP A 331 11.81 34.13 13.27
C ASP A 331 12.18 32.93 12.36
N LEU A 332 11.97 31.70 12.83
CA LEU A 332 12.21 30.48 12.05
C LEU A 332 11.53 30.50 10.69
N LEU A 333 10.19 30.71 10.71
CA LEU A 333 9.39 30.70 9.48
C LEU A 333 9.78 31.85 8.54
N TYR A 334 10.04 33.02 9.12
CA TYR A 334 10.40 34.23 8.37
C TYR A 334 11.77 34.08 7.70
N GLU A 335 12.78 33.59 8.42
CA GLU A 335 14.13 33.37 7.90
C GLU A 335 14.16 32.30 6.82
N ASN A 336 13.47 31.19 7.03
CA ASN A 336 13.44 30.10 6.04
C ASN A 336 12.77 30.51 4.72
N ILE A 337 11.73 31.35 4.78
CA ILE A 337 10.98 31.75 3.58
C ILE A 337 11.55 33.01 2.93
N LEU A 338 11.97 34.00 3.72
CA LEU A 338 12.41 35.29 3.21
C LEU A 338 13.94 35.43 3.14
N GLY A 339 14.67 34.55 3.82
CA GLY A 339 16.13 34.51 3.81
C GLY A 339 16.79 35.57 4.72
N PHE A 340 16.03 36.26 5.58
CA PHE A 340 16.53 37.27 6.51
C PHE A 340 15.65 37.38 7.76
N THR A 341 16.22 37.82 8.85
CA THR A 341 15.56 38.05 10.13
C THR A 341 14.51 39.17 10.03
N PRO A 342 13.29 39.02 10.56
CA PRO A 342 12.28 40.09 10.55
C PRO A 342 12.71 41.32 11.37
N SER A 343 12.28 42.49 10.97
CA SER A 343 12.34 43.66 11.85
C SER A 343 11.34 43.51 13.00
N ALA A 344 11.58 44.16 14.14
CA ALA A 344 10.68 44.10 15.30
C ALA A 344 9.20 44.43 14.96
N ALA A 345 8.97 45.32 13.99
CA ALA A 345 7.60 45.64 13.54
C ALA A 345 6.97 44.55 12.68
N GLN A 346 7.77 43.79 11.92
CA GLN A 346 7.31 42.64 11.14
C GLN A 346 7.07 41.43 12.05
N GLU A 347 8.01 41.12 12.94
CA GLU A 347 7.92 40.07 13.93
C GLU A 347 6.67 40.25 14.81
N GLY A 348 6.49 41.48 15.40
CA GLY A 348 5.36 41.79 16.30
C GLY A 348 4.00 41.51 15.65
N ARG A 349 3.82 41.74 14.34
CA ARG A 349 2.55 41.48 13.66
C ARG A 349 2.16 39.99 13.69
N PHE A 350 3.13 39.08 13.53
CA PHE A 350 2.87 37.64 13.54
C PHE A 350 2.82 37.08 14.95
N VAL A 351 3.64 37.63 15.88
CA VAL A 351 3.57 37.30 17.30
C VAL A 351 2.21 37.69 17.88
N ASP A 352 1.66 38.88 17.54
CA ASP A 352 0.32 39.32 17.96
C ASP A 352 -0.80 38.35 17.50
N LEU A 353 -0.65 37.70 16.32
CA LEU A 353 -1.61 36.69 15.84
C LEU A 353 -1.58 35.42 16.70
N LEU A 354 -0.40 35.02 17.18
CA LEU A 354 -0.24 33.90 18.10
C LEU A 354 -0.70 34.26 19.52
N ASP A 355 -0.31 35.42 20.04
CA ASP A 355 -0.65 35.90 21.40
C ASP A 355 -2.15 36.14 21.57
N SER A 356 -2.83 36.62 20.53
CA SER A 356 -4.28 36.78 20.49
C SER A 356 -5.06 35.48 20.25
N GLY A 357 -4.38 34.39 19.92
CA GLY A 357 -5.02 33.11 19.60
C GLY A 357 -5.76 33.07 18.25
N ILE A 358 -5.53 34.07 17.38
CA ILE A 358 -6.05 34.04 15.99
C ILE A 358 -5.43 32.87 15.21
N HIS A 359 -4.15 32.64 15.45
CA HIS A 359 -3.45 31.46 14.97
C HIS A 359 -2.89 30.63 16.11
N THR A 360 -2.88 29.30 15.93
CA THR A 360 -1.98 28.42 16.67
C THR A 360 -0.60 28.42 15.97
N ILE A 361 0.42 27.96 16.66
CA ILE A 361 1.76 27.77 16.06
C ILE A 361 1.66 26.93 14.78
N ALA A 362 0.93 25.83 14.83
CA ALA A 362 0.71 24.95 13.68
C ALA A 362 -0.01 25.67 12.52
N SER A 363 -1.12 26.37 12.81
CA SER A 363 -1.88 27.03 11.76
C SER A 363 -1.14 28.23 11.13
N LEU A 364 -0.28 28.93 11.90
CA LEU A 364 0.60 29.94 11.35
C LEU A 364 1.65 29.31 10.43
N GLY A 365 2.26 28.18 10.86
CA GLY A 365 3.20 27.43 10.06
C GLY A 365 2.59 26.92 8.74
N VAL A 366 1.37 26.39 8.80
CA VAL A 366 0.62 25.99 7.60
C VAL A 366 0.39 27.17 6.68
N SER A 367 -0.06 28.32 7.23
CA SER A 367 -0.27 29.53 6.42
C SER A 367 1.02 30.03 5.76
N ALA A 368 2.14 29.94 6.47
CA ALA A 368 3.46 30.30 5.94
C ALA A 368 3.93 29.31 4.85
N ALA A 369 3.68 28.02 5.01
CA ALA A 369 4.03 27.00 4.04
C ALA A 369 3.29 27.15 2.70
N GLU A 370 2.05 27.66 2.72
CA GLU A 370 1.21 27.80 1.53
C GLU A 370 1.44 29.09 0.73
N ILE A 371 2.28 30.04 1.18
CA ILE A 371 2.53 31.26 0.41
C ILE A 371 3.34 30.97 -0.87
N ALA A 372 3.06 31.72 -1.93
CA ALA A 372 3.72 31.57 -3.22
C ALA A 372 5.24 31.63 -3.15
N LEU A 373 5.78 32.52 -2.30
CA LEU A 373 7.23 32.67 -2.14
C LEU A 373 7.89 31.38 -1.60
N ASN A 374 7.27 30.66 -0.67
CA ASN A 374 7.78 29.37 -0.20
C ASN A 374 7.78 28.36 -1.36
N GLN A 375 6.68 28.31 -2.13
CA GLN A 375 6.56 27.41 -3.29
C GLN A 375 7.62 27.72 -4.36
N ASP A 376 7.89 29.00 -4.61
CA ASP A 376 8.95 29.43 -5.52
C ASP A 376 10.33 29.00 -5.01
N ASN A 377 10.61 29.21 -3.71
CA ASN A 377 11.89 28.87 -3.10
C ASN A 377 12.21 27.36 -3.16
N ILE A 378 11.21 26.52 -2.97
CA ILE A 378 11.36 25.05 -3.04
C ILE A 378 11.30 24.50 -4.47
N GLY A 379 11.11 25.35 -5.48
CA GLY A 379 10.99 24.91 -6.87
C GLY A 379 9.76 24.03 -7.16
N PHE A 380 8.64 24.30 -6.47
CA PHE A 380 7.43 23.47 -6.49
C PHE A 380 6.93 23.13 -7.90
N VAL A 381 6.97 24.10 -8.81
CA VAL A 381 6.57 23.91 -10.24
C VAL A 381 7.46 22.87 -10.91
N GLY A 382 8.77 22.86 -10.62
CA GLY A 382 9.68 21.85 -11.13
C GLY A 382 9.39 20.46 -10.58
N LEU A 383 9.19 20.36 -9.26
CA LEU A 383 8.84 19.12 -8.58
C LEU A 383 7.52 18.53 -9.11
N SER A 384 6.55 19.37 -9.47
CA SER A 384 5.28 18.89 -10.03
C SER A 384 5.43 18.23 -11.42
N GLN A 385 6.58 18.39 -12.08
CA GLN A 385 6.91 17.76 -13.37
C GLN A 385 7.85 16.57 -13.22
N THR A 386 8.62 16.48 -12.15
CA THR A 386 9.63 15.42 -11.95
C THR A 386 9.26 14.43 -10.87
N GLY A 387 8.28 14.76 -10.04
CA GLY A 387 8.03 14.05 -8.78
C GLY A 387 9.05 14.40 -7.69
N LEU A 388 8.85 13.87 -6.51
CA LEU A 388 9.63 14.10 -5.31
C LEU A 388 10.35 12.83 -4.89
N GLU A 389 11.67 12.82 -4.93
CA GLU A 389 12.48 11.67 -4.52
C GLU A 389 12.48 11.47 -3.00
N TYR A 390 12.38 10.21 -2.56
CA TYR A 390 12.47 9.80 -1.16
C TYR A 390 13.08 8.38 -1.00
N LEU A 391 13.32 7.93 0.25
CA LEU A 391 13.93 6.62 0.57
C LEU A 391 12.89 5.55 0.89
#